data_35f7517ee29398fd0423429716c9fa6a
#
_entry.id   35f7517ee29398fd0423429716c9fa6a
#
_cell.length_a   1.000
_cell.length_b   1.000
_cell.length_c   1.000
_cell.angle_alpha   90.00
_cell.angle_beta   90.00
_cell.angle_gamma   90.00
#
_symmetry.space_group_name_H-M   'P 1'
#
loop_
_entity.id
_entity.type
_entity.pdbx_description
1 polymer ?
#
loop_
_entity_poly.entity_id
_entity_poly.type
_entity_poly.pdbx_seq_one_letter_code
_entity_poly.pdbx_strand_id
1 'polypeptide(L)'
;MEVRWEKTFTEEAEHRQTSASRVVRLREGVEPRLLTGVLAHASFIIGMPGESPQTIEDSYTFAESLDIAYGFHLLAPFPGTTVREEQEKYDIEFLTDDWDLYDANVPIVRTSTLSEQYTARFMVEFEAKHRELWNDLLKKYDQGVCSEYEYLRVAGHMRMHLVFKILTTDLIERHGVFLNGDSSLQTLSQRIAEAADAKPELVLETLKQFNQAGYIK
;
A
#
# COMPACT_ATOMS: atom_id res chain seq x y z
N MET A 1 -0.86 19.27 13.06
CA MET A 1 -2.35 19.25 13.01
C MET A 1 -2.74 17.78 13.09
N GLU A 2 -3.05 17.33 14.33
CA GLU A 2 -3.47 15.94 14.58
C GLU A 2 -4.87 15.73 14.00
N VAL A 3 -5.02 14.77 13.12
CA VAL A 3 -6.32 14.29 12.69
C VAL A 3 -6.74 13.22 13.68
N ARG A 4 -7.57 13.61 14.64
CA ARG A 4 -8.12 12.72 15.66
C ARG A 4 -9.29 11.92 15.05
N TRP A 5 -9.13 10.62 14.94
CA TRP A 5 -10.19 9.70 14.53
C TRP A 5 -11.00 9.28 15.78
N GLU A 6 -11.87 10.15 16.25
CA GLU A 6 -12.93 9.74 17.16
C GLU A 6 -14.21 9.53 16.37
N LYS A 7 -14.60 8.29 16.17
CA LYS A 7 -15.98 7.93 15.89
C LYS A 7 -16.38 6.74 16.74
N THR A 8 -17.05 7.06 17.80
CA THR A 8 -17.99 6.20 18.47
C THR A 8 -19.05 5.72 17.47
N PHE A 9 -19.13 4.42 17.28
CA PHE A 9 -20.27 3.78 16.65
C PHE A 9 -21.49 3.95 17.58
N THR A 10 -22.40 4.81 17.23
CA THR A 10 -23.73 4.84 17.85
C THR A 10 -24.66 4.00 16.98
N GLU A 11 -25.19 2.94 17.56
CA GLU A 11 -25.76 1.75 16.92
C GLU A 11 -27.05 1.94 16.08
N GLU A 12 -27.70 3.10 16.02
CA GLU A 12 -28.99 3.21 15.33
C GLU A 12 -29.14 4.29 14.25
N ALA A 13 -28.24 5.24 14.17
CA ALA A 13 -28.34 6.33 13.20
C ALA A 13 -27.51 6.14 11.93
N GLU A 14 -26.57 5.20 11.92
CA GLU A 14 -25.56 5.07 10.86
C GLU A 14 -25.92 4.09 9.74
N HIS A 15 -26.94 3.26 9.93
CA HIS A 15 -27.42 2.33 8.88
C HIS A 15 -28.12 3.03 7.70
N ARG A 16 -28.27 4.35 7.71
CA ARG A 16 -28.87 5.15 6.63
C ARG A 16 -27.99 6.23 6.03
N GLN A 17 -26.71 6.28 6.34
CA GLN A 17 -25.80 7.04 5.48
C GLN A 17 -25.54 6.20 4.24
N THR A 18 -26.26 6.52 3.18
CA THR A 18 -26.11 5.88 1.87
C THR A 18 -24.63 5.89 1.48
N SER A 19 -24.17 4.83 0.85
CA SER A 19 -22.83 4.71 0.26
C SER A 19 -22.42 5.99 -0.51
N ALA A 20 -23.37 6.68 -1.12
CA ALA A 20 -23.16 7.95 -1.80
C ALA A 20 -22.59 9.07 -0.92
N SER A 21 -22.99 9.21 0.36
CA SER A 21 -22.48 10.28 1.24
C SER A 21 -21.07 9.98 1.79
N ARG A 22 -20.67 8.70 1.86
CA ARG A 22 -19.28 8.30 2.13
C ARG A 22 -18.39 8.56 0.93
N VAL A 23 -18.87 8.27 -0.27
CA VAL A 23 -18.23 8.55 -1.55
C VAL A 23 -17.86 10.02 -1.71
N VAL A 24 -18.81 10.93 -1.48
CA VAL A 24 -18.58 12.38 -1.61
C VAL A 24 -17.49 12.85 -0.66
N ARG A 25 -17.52 12.44 0.61
CA ARG A 25 -16.51 12.86 1.60
C ARG A 25 -15.10 12.33 1.29
N LEU A 26 -14.99 11.13 0.73
CA LEU A 26 -13.68 10.60 0.30
C LEU A 26 -13.16 11.35 -0.92
N ARG A 27 -14.00 11.67 -1.91
CA ARG A 27 -13.64 12.50 -3.06
C ARG A 27 -13.20 13.91 -2.64
N GLU A 28 -13.95 14.57 -1.78
CA GLU A 28 -13.60 15.88 -1.21
C GLU A 28 -12.26 15.87 -0.46
N GLY A 29 -11.87 14.72 0.13
CA GLY A 29 -10.59 14.55 0.78
C GLY A 29 -9.42 14.24 -0.17
N VAL A 30 -9.69 13.67 -1.34
CA VAL A 30 -8.70 13.27 -2.34
C VAL A 30 -8.29 14.43 -3.24
N GLU A 31 -9.25 15.21 -3.74
CA GLU A 31 -9.00 16.34 -4.67
C GLU A 31 -7.96 17.36 -4.14
N PRO A 32 -8.03 17.85 -2.87
CA PRO A 32 -7.03 18.77 -2.36
C PRO A 32 -5.61 18.18 -2.29
N ARG A 33 -5.49 16.87 -2.08
CA ARG A 33 -4.19 16.18 -2.01
C ARG A 33 -3.54 16.06 -3.38
N LEU A 34 -4.31 15.79 -4.43
CA LEU A 34 -3.82 15.81 -5.81
C LEU A 34 -3.28 17.19 -6.20
N LEU A 35 -3.94 18.26 -5.76
CA LEU A 35 -3.51 19.65 -6.02
C LEU A 35 -2.24 20.04 -5.26
N THR A 36 -1.92 19.37 -4.14
CA THR A 36 -0.74 19.65 -3.32
C THR A 36 0.47 18.77 -3.66
N GLY A 37 0.36 17.89 -4.66
CA GLY A 37 1.42 16.93 -5.03
C GLY A 37 1.61 15.77 -4.03
N VAL A 38 0.70 15.59 -3.08
CA VAL A 38 0.70 14.47 -2.14
C VAL A 38 0.02 13.28 -2.80
N LEU A 39 0.73 12.15 -2.93
CA LEU A 39 0.16 10.91 -3.42
C LEU A 39 -0.82 10.35 -2.39
N ALA A 40 -2.09 10.21 -2.79
CA ALA A 40 -3.10 9.54 -1.99
C ALA A 40 -3.13 8.05 -2.32
N HIS A 41 -3.36 7.22 -1.30
CA HIS A 41 -3.62 5.80 -1.43
C HIS A 41 -4.86 5.44 -0.62
N ALA A 42 -5.82 4.75 -1.23
CA ALA A 42 -6.99 4.22 -0.55
C ALA A 42 -6.76 2.75 -0.17
N SER A 43 -7.05 2.40 1.09
CA SER A 43 -7.00 1.01 1.56
C SER A 43 -8.40 0.57 1.97
N PHE A 44 -8.82 -0.59 1.47
CA PHE A 44 -10.12 -1.20 1.75
C PHE A 44 -9.89 -2.50 2.51
N ILE A 45 -10.72 -2.75 3.51
CA ILE A 45 -10.72 -4.03 4.23
C ILE A 45 -11.95 -4.80 3.77
N ILE A 46 -11.77 -6.06 3.41
CA ILE A 46 -12.82 -7.01 3.05
C ILE A 46 -12.86 -8.19 4.02
N GLY A 47 -14.04 -8.81 4.14
CA GLY A 47 -14.30 -9.84 5.14
C GLY A 47 -14.92 -9.29 6.42
N MET A 48 -15.38 -8.03 6.40
CA MET A 48 -16.06 -7.41 7.54
C MET A 48 -17.43 -8.06 7.78
N PRO A 49 -17.88 -8.18 9.05
CA PRO A 49 -19.24 -8.59 9.35
C PRO A 49 -20.28 -7.77 8.59
N GLY A 50 -21.25 -8.46 7.97
CA GLY A 50 -22.31 -7.83 7.18
C GLY A 50 -21.95 -7.55 5.71
N GLU A 51 -20.73 -7.82 5.28
CA GLU A 51 -20.40 -7.77 3.85
C GLU A 51 -20.95 -8.98 3.08
N SER A 52 -21.13 -8.77 1.79
CA SER A 52 -21.56 -9.78 0.82
C SER A 52 -20.72 -9.67 -0.46
N PRO A 53 -20.74 -10.64 -1.36
CA PRO A 53 -20.12 -10.52 -2.67
C PRO A 53 -20.46 -9.20 -3.38
N GLN A 54 -21.74 -8.78 -3.32
CA GLN A 54 -22.20 -7.56 -3.96
C GLN A 54 -21.56 -6.31 -3.35
N THR A 55 -21.45 -6.21 -2.01
CA THR A 55 -20.83 -5.05 -1.36
C THR A 55 -19.33 -4.96 -1.61
N ILE A 56 -18.65 -6.09 -1.85
CA ILE A 56 -17.25 -6.10 -2.27
C ILE A 56 -17.11 -5.57 -3.70
N GLU A 57 -17.97 -5.99 -4.63
CA GLU A 57 -17.98 -5.46 -6.00
C GLU A 57 -18.30 -3.97 -6.03
N ASP A 58 -19.23 -3.50 -5.19
CA ASP A 58 -19.55 -2.08 -5.04
C ASP A 58 -18.33 -1.30 -4.52
N SER A 59 -17.60 -1.86 -3.55
CA SER A 59 -16.37 -1.28 -3.00
C SER A 59 -15.26 -1.25 -4.04
N TYR A 60 -15.15 -2.28 -4.87
CA TYR A 60 -14.19 -2.34 -5.96
C TYR A 60 -14.49 -1.28 -7.03
N THR A 61 -15.74 -1.20 -7.48
CA THR A 61 -16.19 -0.18 -8.44
C THR A 61 -15.95 1.22 -7.90
N PHE A 62 -16.20 1.43 -6.60
CA PHE A 62 -15.91 2.70 -5.95
C PHE A 62 -14.42 3.00 -5.93
N ALA A 63 -13.57 2.03 -5.57
CA ALA A 63 -12.11 2.20 -5.57
C ALA A 63 -11.58 2.62 -6.94
N GLU A 64 -12.05 1.97 -8.03
CA GLU A 64 -11.71 2.34 -9.40
C GLU A 64 -12.12 3.78 -9.74
N SER A 65 -13.25 4.25 -9.21
CA SER A 65 -13.76 5.60 -9.48
C SER A 65 -12.97 6.73 -8.82
N LEU A 66 -12.06 6.42 -7.88
CA LEU A 66 -11.26 7.42 -7.17
C LEU A 66 -10.10 7.98 -7.98
N ASP A 67 -9.70 7.29 -9.03
CA ASP A 67 -8.53 7.64 -9.88
C ASP A 67 -7.22 7.88 -9.09
N ILE A 68 -7.04 7.11 -8.02
CA ILE A 68 -5.83 7.10 -7.17
C ILE A 68 -5.34 5.67 -6.97
N ALA A 69 -4.15 5.50 -6.39
CA ALA A 69 -3.70 4.18 -5.98
C ALA A 69 -4.60 3.62 -4.87
N TYR A 70 -4.95 2.35 -4.97
CA TYR A 70 -5.75 1.68 -3.95
C TYR A 70 -5.33 0.22 -3.77
N GLY A 71 -5.67 -0.35 -2.63
CA GLY A 71 -5.43 -1.75 -2.31
C GLY A 71 -6.55 -2.34 -1.46
N PHE A 72 -6.71 -3.66 -1.53
CA PHE A 72 -7.59 -4.43 -0.69
C PHE A 72 -6.76 -5.28 0.27
N HIS A 73 -7.26 -5.43 1.48
CA HIS A 73 -6.68 -6.23 2.54
C HIS A 73 -7.76 -7.08 3.18
N LEU A 74 -7.41 -8.30 3.55
CA LEU A 74 -8.32 -9.17 4.26
C LEU A 74 -8.42 -8.75 5.74
N LEU A 75 -9.59 -8.90 6.33
CA LEU A 75 -9.80 -8.62 7.74
C LEU A 75 -8.91 -9.53 8.59
N ALA A 76 -8.04 -8.92 9.39
CA ALA A 76 -7.22 -9.58 10.40
C ALA A 76 -7.57 -9.01 11.78
N PRO A 77 -8.49 -9.65 12.53
CA PRO A 77 -8.93 -9.16 13.83
C PRO A 77 -7.85 -9.39 14.91
N PHE A 78 -7.05 -8.37 15.17
CA PHE A 78 -6.03 -8.40 16.21
C PHE A 78 -6.64 -8.31 17.63
N PRO A 79 -5.94 -8.79 18.67
CA PRO A 79 -6.32 -8.58 20.06
C PRO A 79 -6.56 -7.09 20.38
N GLY A 80 -7.57 -6.81 21.18
CA GLY A 80 -7.99 -5.45 21.52
C GLY A 80 -8.91 -4.78 20.51
N THR A 81 -9.18 -5.43 19.36
CA THR A 81 -10.22 -4.93 18.43
C THR A 81 -11.60 -5.43 18.85
N THR A 82 -12.63 -4.58 18.71
CA THR A 82 -14.01 -4.95 19.10
C THR A 82 -14.48 -6.22 18.39
N VAL A 83 -14.14 -6.42 17.13
CA VAL A 83 -14.49 -7.62 16.38
C VAL A 83 -13.87 -8.89 16.98
N ARG A 84 -12.67 -8.79 17.55
CA ARG A 84 -12.00 -9.93 18.20
C ARG A 84 -12.57 -10.19 19.60
N GLU A 85 -12.70 -9.13 20.41
CA GLU A 85 -13.09 -9.25 21.83
C GLU A 85 -14.57 -9.58 22.01
N GLU A 86 -15.41 -9.18 21.07
CA GLU A 86 -16.86 -9.34 21.14
C GLU A 86 -17.39 -10.21 19.98
N GLN A 87 -16.62 -11.24 19.61
CA GLN A 87 -16.90 -12.11 18.47
C GLN A 87 -18.36 -12.58 18.40
N GLU A 88 -18.96 -12.93 19.56
CA GLU A 88 -20.34 -13.40 19.65
C GLU A 88 -21.41 -12.39 19.20
N LYS A 89 -21.03 -11.09 19.12
CA LYS A 89 -21.93 -10.02 18.64
C LYS A 89 -21.88 -9.84 17.13
N TYR A 90 -20.93 -10.49 16.48
CA TYR A 90 -20.69 -10.35 15.07
C TYR A 90 -20.86 -11.70 14.37
N ASP A 91 -21.39 -11.66 13.16
CA ASP A 91 -21.42 -12.82 12.27
C ASP A 91 -20.01 -13.05 11.69
N ILE A 92 -19.13 -13.66 12.50
CA ILE A 92 -17.75 -13.93 12.11
C ILE A 92 -17.23 -15.20 12.78
N GLU A 93 -16.53 -16.02 12.01
CA GLU A 93 -15.84 -17.20 12.48
C GLU A 93 -14.35 -17.07 12.19
N PHE A 94 -13.50 -17.29 13.21
CA PHE A 94 -12.05 -17.35 13.05
C PHE A 94 -11.63 -18.74 12.60
N LEU A 95 -10.84 -18.81 11.54
CA LEU A 95 -10.40 -20.06 10.92
C LEU A 95 -9.07 -20.57 11.47
N THR A 96 -8.32 -19.71 12.16
CA THR A 96 -6.99 -20.04 12.69
C THR A 96 -6.65 -19.19 13.89
N ASP A 97 -5.83 -19.73 14.78
CA ASP A 97 -5.16 -19.02 15.87
C ASP A 97 -3.66 -18.87 15.62
N ASP A 98 -3.19 -19.19 14.43
CA ASP A 98 -1.79 -19.00 14.02
C ASP A 98 -1.55 -17.54 13.64
N TRP A 99 -0.81 -16.84 14.51
CA TRP A 99 -0.52 -15.40 14.36
C TRP A 99 0.36 -15.07 13.14
N ASP A 100 1.12 -16.03 12.63
CA ASP A 100 1.92 -15.84 11.42
C ASP A 100 1.05 -15.61 10.17
N LEU A 101 -0.24 -16.00 10.22
CA LEU A 101 -1.23 -15.80 9.16
C LEU A 101 -2.02 -14.47 9.28
N TYR A 102 -1.79 -13.67 10.35
CA TYR A 102 -2.50 -12.40 10.55
C TYR A 102 -1.83 -11.24 9.81
N ASP A 103 -1.46 -11.46 8.56
CA ASP A 103 -0.75 -10.49 7.70
C ASP A 103 -1.69 -9.71 6.75
N ALA A 104 -3.01 -9.92 6.88
CA ALA A 104 -4.06 -9.34 6.02
C ALA A 104 -4.02 -9.78 4.54
N ASN A 105 -3.25 -10.83 4.20
CA ASN A 105 -3.15 -11.39 2.85
C ASN A 105 -3.78 -12.79 2.76
N VAL A 106 -3.97 -13.45 3.89
CA VAL A 106 -4.59 -14.78 4.01
C VAL A 106 -5.99 -14.64 4.61
N PRO A 107 -7.03 -15.29 4.05
CA PRO A 107 -8.36 -15.28 4.65
C PRO A 107 -8.37 -16.12 5.93
N ILE A 108 -8.39 -15.45 7.06
CA ILE A 108 -8.39 -16.04 8.41
C ILE A 108 -9.74 -15.93 9.11
N VAL A 109 -10.73 -15.35 8.42
CA VAL A 109 -12.10 -15.23 8.89
C VAL A 109 -13.09 -15.60 7.78
N ARG A 110 -14.30 -16.00 8.19
CA ARG A 110 -15.47 -16.11 7.31
C ARG A 110 -16.71 -15.60 8.02
N THR A 111 -17.74 -15.29 7.24
CA THR A 111 -19.08 -14.91 7.72
C THR A 111 -20.14 -15.80 7.08
N SER A 112 -21.39 -15.67 7.49
CA SER A 112 -22.50 -16.42 6.86
C SER A 112 -22.71 -16.02 5.39
N THR A 113 -22.25 -14.83 4.98
CA THR A 113 -22.42 -14.25 3.64
C THR A 113 -21.16 -14.28 2.80
N LEU A 114 -19.97 -14.42 3.42
CA LEU A 114 -18.68 -14.47 2.74
C LEU A 114 -17.85 -15.66 3.21
N SER A 115 -17.58 -16.59 2.29
CA SER A 115 -16.65 -17.68 2.54
C SER A 115 -15.20 -17.25 2.32
N GLU A 116 -14.28 -17.95 3.00
CA GLU A 116 -12.84 -17.80 2.80
C GLU A 116 -12.40 -18.07 1.36
N GLN A 117 -13.08 -18.98 0.66
CA GLN A 117 -12.79 -19.26 -0.74
C GLN A 117 -13.16 -18.09 -1.65
N TYR A 118 -14.26 -17.37 -1.34
CA TYR A 118 -14.65 -16.19 -2.11
C TYR A 118 -13.63 -15.07 -1.93
N THR A 119 -13.28 -14.75 -0.69
CA THR A 119 -12.33 -13.67 -0.41
C THR A 119 -10.92 -13.97 -0.93
N ALA A 120 -10.47 -15.24 -0.83
CA ALA A 120 -9.21 -15.68 -1.44
C ALA A 120 -9.21 -15.50 -2.97
N ARG A 121 -10.27 -15.94 -3.64
CA ARG A 121 -10.40 -15.80 -5.10
C ARG A 121 -10.43 -14.32 -5.50
N PHE A 122 -11.19 -13.49 -4.81
CA PHE A 122 -11.22 -12.06 -5.06
C PHE A 122 -9.82 -11.44 -4.98
N MET A 123 -9.03 -11.77 -3.95
CA MET A 123 -7.66 -11.26 -3.81
C MET A 123 -6.76 -11.70 -4.95
N VAL A 124 -6.83 -12.96 -5.38
CA VAL A 124 -6.05 -13.47 -6.51
C VAL A 124 -6.39 -12.73 -7.81
N GLU A 125 -7.66 -12.52 -8.10
CA GLU A 125 -8.13 -11.80 -9.29
C GLU A 125 -7.74 -10.33 -9.24
N PHE A 126 -7.88 -9.69 -8.07
CA PHE A 126 -7.46 -8.32 -7.81
C PHE A 126 -5.95 -8.14 -8.04
N GLU A 127 -5.12 -8.99 -7.44
CA GLU A 127 -3.67 -8.92 -7.59
C GLU A 127 -3.22 -9.16 -9.04
N ALA A 128 -3.84 -10.09 -9.75
CA ALA A 128 -3.54 -10.37 -11.15
C ALA A 128 -3.80 -9.12 -12.00
N LYS A 129 -4.97 -8.48 -11.86
CA LYS A 129 -5.31 -7.25 -12.58
C LYS A 129 -4.37 -6.10 -12.22
N HIS A 130 -4.05 -5.92 -10.94
CA HIS A 130 -3.13 -4.89 -10.49
C HIS A 130 -1.72 -5.08 -11.03
N ARG A 131 -1.26 -6.32 -11.13
CA ARG A 131 0.05 -6.65 -11.73
C ARG A 131 0.10 -6.29 -13.22
N GLU A 132 -0.97 -6.55 -13.96
CA GLU A 132 -1.06 -6.14 -15.36
C GLU A 132 -1.00 -4.62 -15.51
N LEU A 133 -1.82 -3.88 -14.76
CA LEU A 133 -1.82 -2.42 -14.75
C LEU A 133 -0.45 -1.85 -14.37
N TRP A 134 0.21 -2.44 -13.38
CA TRP A 134 1.56 -2.04 -12.98
C TRP A 134 2.59 -2.28 -14.09
N ASN A 135 2.55 -3.44 -14.75
CA ASN A 135 3.44 -3.74 -15.86
C ASN A 135 3.25 -2.77 -17.04
N ASP A 136 2.02 -2.37 -17.32
CA ASP A 136 1.75 -1.38 -18.37
C ASP A 136 2.24 0.02 -17.95
N LEU A 137 2.12 0.36 -16.67
CA LEU A 137 2.66 1.60 -16.14
C LEU A 137 4.20 1.64 -16.21
N LEU A 138 4.88 0.53 -15.91
CA LEU A 138 6.33 0.40 -16.06
C LEU A 138 6.76 0.59 -17.52
N LYS A 139 6.03 0.03 -18.49
CA LYS A 139 6.30 0.24 -19.92
C LYS A 139 6.20 1.72 -20.31
N LYS A 140 5.13 2.41 -19.85
CA LYS A 140 4.98 3.85 -20.06
C LYS A 140 6.14 4.65 -19.45
N TYR A 141 6.56 4.27 -18.25
CA TYR A 141 7.69 4.90 -17.56
C TYR A 141 8.99 4.75 -18.34
N ASP A 142 9.30 3.57 -18.84
CA ASP A 142 10.50 3.32 -19.62
C ASP A 142 10.48 4.03 -21.00
N GLN A 143 9.29 4.25 -21.56
CA GLN A 143 9.08 5.01 -22.79
C GLN A 143 9.07 6.53 -22.56
N GLY A 144 9.04 7.01 -21.33
CA GLY A 144 8.97 8.43 -21.00
C GLY A 144 7.63 9.10 -21.33
N VAL A 145 6.53 8.32 -21.40
CA VAL A 145 5.18 8.81 -21.77
C VAL A 145 4.20 8.85 -20.58
N CYS A 146 4.71 8.72 -19.37
CA CYS A 146 3.93 8.85 -18.14
C CYS A 146 3.39 10.27 -17.97
N SER A 147 2.18 10.40 -17.44
CA SER A 147 1.74 11.62 -16.76
C SER A 147 2.64 11.91 -15.55
N GLU A 148 2.61 13.14 -15.04
CA GLU A 148 3.37 13.52 -13.84
C GLU A 148 3.00 12.62 -12.64
N TYR A 149 1.72 12.34 -12.44
CA TYR A 149 1.25 11.44 -11.39
C TYR A 149 1.77 10.00 -11.56
N GLU A 150 1.67 9.45 -12.76
CA GLU A 150 2.18 8.10 -13.07
C GLU A 150 3.69 8.02 -12.85
N TYR A 151 4.43 9.05 -13.29
CA TYR A 151 5.88 9.13 -13.08
C TYR A 151 6.25 9.15 -11.59
N LEU A 152 5.62 10.02 -10.80
CA LEU A 152 5.87 10.12 -9.36
C LEU A 152 5.55 8.81 -8.63
N ARG A 153 4.48 8.13 -9.03
CA ARG A 153 4.09 6.84 -8.47
C ARG A 153 5.16 5.77 -8.73
N VAL A 154 5.64 5.62 -9.97
CA VAL A 154 6.67 4.64 -10.32
C VAL A 154 8.02 5.02 -9.68
N ALA A 155 8.45 6.26 -9.81
CA ALA A 155 9.71 6.71 -9.25
C ALA A 155 9.75 6.56 -7.72
N GLY A 156 8.65 6.90 -7.03
CA GLY A 156 8.51 6.71 -5.59
C GLY A 156 8.60 5.24 -5.16
N HIS A 157 7.92 4.36 -5.88
CA HIS A 157 7.97 2.91 -5.63
C HIS A 157 9.39 2.35 -5.84
N MET A 158 10.03 2.68 -6.95
CA MET A 158 11.41 2.23 -7.23
C MET A 158 12.38 2.75 -6.17
N ARG A 159 12.25 4.02 -5.74
CA ARG A 159 13.09 4.58 -4.69
C ARG A 159 12.88 3.89 -3.36
N MET A 160 11.65 3.63 -2.96
CA MET A 160 11.34 2.89 -1.73
C MET A 160 11.98 1.50 -1.74
N HIS A 161 11.87 0.75 -2.82
CA HIS A 161 12.49 -0.56 -2.95
C HIS A 161 14.02 -0.49 -2.92
N LEU A 162 14.60 0.50 -3.57
CA LEU A 162 16.05 0.74 -3.54
C LEU A 162 16.53 1.03 -2.12
N VAL A 163 15.87 1.96 -1.42
CA VAL A 163 16.21 2.30 -0.02
C VAL A 163 16.11 1.08 0.88
N PHE A 164 15.02 0.32 0.75
CA PHE A 164 14.84 -0.90 1.52
C PHE A 164 15.97 -1.91 1.23
N LYS A 165 16.32 -2.11 -0.03
CA LYS A 165 17.42 -3.00 -0.44
C LYS A 165 18.77 -2.51 0.09
N ILE A 166 19.06 -1.22 0.01
CA ILE A 166 20.28 -0.64 0.55
C ILE A 166 20.42 -0.95 2.05
N LEU A 167 19.33 -0.72 2.81
CA LEU A 167 19.35 -0.89 4.27
C LEU A 167 19.37 -2.37 4.72
N THR A 168 18.64 -3.24 4.02
CA THR A 168 18.50 -4.65 4.44
C THR A 168 19.69 -5.52 4.00
N THR A 169 20.49 -5.07 3.04
CA THR A 169 21.64 -5.80 2.53
C THR A 169 22.98 -5.09 2.74
N ASP A 170 23.00 -4.05 3.58
CA ASP A 170 24.18 -3.29 3.97
C ASP A 170 25.02 -2.80 2.78
N LEU A 171 24.35 -2.35 1.70
CA LEU A 171 25.06 -2.02 0.44
C LEU A 171 26.00 -0.83 0.59
N ILE A 172 25.70 0.14 1.43
CA ILE A 172 26.60 1.28 1.67
C ILE A 172 27.86 0.80 2.40
N GLU A 173 27.72 0.02 3.44
CA GLU A 173 28.81 -0.52 4.24
C GLU A 173 29.70 -1.46 3.42
N ARG A 174 29.09 -2.27 2.57
CA ARG A 174 29.81 -3.26 1.73
C ARG A 174 30.55 -2.63 0.55
N HIS A 175 30.04 -1.55 -0.01
CA HIS A 175 30.57 -0.91 -1.22
C HIS A 175 31.19 0.47 -0.96
N GLY A 176 31.00 1.05 0.23
CA GLY A 176 31.47 2.38 0.61
C GLY A 176 32.94 2.45 1.07
N VAL A 177 33.62 1.31 1.20
CA VAL A 177 35.04 1.30 1.57
C VAL A 177 35.91 1.55 0.34
N PHE A 178 36.62 2.69 0.31
CA PHE A 178 37.51 3.07 -0.78
C PHE A 178 38.97 2.98 -0.30
N LEU A 179 39.74 2.12 -0.94
CA LEU A 179 41.12 1.91 -0.56
C LEU A 179 42.13 2.92 -1.14
N ASN A 180 41.74 3.75 -2.11
CA ASN A 180 42.64 4.65 -2.84
C ASN A 180 42.02 6.04 -3.18
N GLY A 181 41.33 6.68 -2.26
CA GLY A 181 41.01 8.11 -2.39
C GLY A 181 39.94 8.51 -3.40
N ASP A 182 39.36 7.61 -4.15
CA ASP A 182 38.24 7.88 -5.06
C ASP A 182 36.89 7.63 -4.38
N SER A 183 36.63 8.44 -3.35
CA SER A 183 35.42 8.37 -2.51
C SER A 183 34.30 9.26 -3.06
N SER A 184 34.03 9.20 -4.37
CA SER A 184 32.93 9.98 -4.92
C SER A 184 31.60 9.25 -4.75
N LEU A 185 30.52 10.00 -4.43
CA LEU A 185 29.15 9.48 -4.45
C LEU A 185 28.82 8.83 -5.80
N GLN A 186 29.48 9.25 -6.86
CA GLN A 186 29.31 8.72 -8.20
C GLN A 186 29.83 7.30 -8.32
N THR A 187 31.05 7.03 -7.83
CA THR A 187 31.64 5.69 -7.81
C THR A 187 30.83 4.76 -6.92
N LEU A 188 30.41 5.24 -5.74
CA LEU A 188 29.55 4.47 -4.84
C LEU A 188 28.20 4.14 -5.51
N SER A 189 27.59 5.10 -6.20
CA SER A 189 26.32 4.89 -6.87
C SER A 189 26.38 3.83 -7.97
N GLN A 190 27.46 3.77 -8.73
CA GLN A 190 27.65 2.75 -9.76
C GLN A 190 27.73 1.35 -9.16
N ARG A 191 28.54 1.17 -8.10
CA ARG A 191 28.68 -0.12 -7.41
C ARG A 191 27.39 -0.59 -6.78
N ILE A 192 26.66 0.32 -6.13
CA ILE A 192 25.34 -0.01 -5.56
C ILE A 192 24.32 -0.29 -6.66
N ALA A 193 24.35 0.43 -7.79
CA ALA A 193 23.45 0.19 -8.91
C ALA A 193 23.61 -1.23 -9.48
N GLU A 194 24.85 -1.67 -9.67
CA GLU A 194 25.14 -3.04 -10.10
C GLU A 194 24.65 -4.08 -9.07
N ALA A 195 24.98 -3.88 -7.78
CA ALA A 195 24.59 -4.82 -6.71
C ALA A 195 23.08 -4.84 -6.44
N ALA A 196 22.40 -3.71 -6.65
CA ALA A 196 20.97 -3.56 -6.44
C ALA A 196 20.13 -3.89 -7.68
N ASP A 197 20.75 -4.05 -8.86
CA ASP A 197 20.05 -4.11 -10.15
C ASP A 197 19.12 -2.89 -10.33
N ALA A 198 19.67 -1.68 -10.16
CA ALA A 198 18.95 -0.43 -10.17
C ALA A 198 19.58 0.58 -11.14
N LYS A 199 18.80 1.58 -11.57
CA LYS A 199 19.30 2.65 -12.45
C LYS A 199 20.32 3.52 -11.70
N PRO A 200 21.55 3.76 -12.22
CA PRO A 200 22.60 4.52 -11.52
C PRO A 200 22.17 5.92 -11.10
N GLU A 201 21.32 6.58 -11.91
CA GLU A 201 20.80 7.91 -11.65
C GLU A 201 19.92 7.94 -10.40
N LEU A 202 19.06 6.91 -10.25
CA LEU A 202 18.18 6.77 -9.08
C LEU A 202 19.00 6.54 -7.82
N VAL A 203 20.05 5.70 -7.90
CA VAL A 203 20.96 5.43 -6.78
C VAL A 203 21.71 6.71 -6.40
N LEU A 204 22.28 7.42 -7.36
CA LEU A 204 23.02 8.67 -7.11
C LEU A 204 22.15 9.72 -6.42
N GLU A 205 20.92 9.90 -6.89
CA GLU A 205 19.97 10.83 -6.29
C GLU A 205 19.61 10.43 -4.85
N THR A 206 19.38 9.13 -4.61
CA THR A 206 19.09 8.60 -3.28
C THR A 206 20.29 8.81 -2.33
N LEU A 207 21.50 8.53 -2.76
CA LEU A 207 22.71 8.76 -1.97
C LEU A 207 22.97 10.25 -1.67
N LYS A 208 22.68 11.14 -2.62
CA LYS A 208 22.73 12.58 -2.38
C LYS A 208 21.78 13.01 -1.26
N GLN A 209 20.56 12.48 -1.27
CA GLN A 209 19.58 12.76 -0.20
C GLN A 209 20.05 12.22 1.15
N PHE A 210 20.64 11.02 1.19
CA PHE A 210 21.23 10.46 2.42
C PHE A 210 22.39 11.32 2.95
N ASN A 211 23.24 11.79 2.05
CA ASN A 211 24.35 12.69 2.44
C ASN A 211 23.80 14.03 2.98
N GLN A 212 22.85 14.66 2.30
CA GLN A 212 22.23 15.90 2.75
C GLN A 212 21.51 15.76 4.10
N ALA A 213 20.91 14.60 4.35
CA ALA A 213 20.28 14.29 5.63
C ALA A 213 21.27 13.86 6.73
N GLY A 214 22.57 13.72 6.40
CA GLY A 214 23.62 13.35 7.35
C GLY A 214 23.70 11.86 7.69
N TYR A 215 23.01 11.01 6.93
CA TYR A 215 23.06 9.53 7.14
C TYR A 215 24.35 8.92 6.62
N ILE A 216 24.98 9.52 5.61
CA ILE A 216 26.30 9.14 5.10
C ILE A 216 27.21 10.38 5.05
N LYS A 217 28.52 10.15 5.20
CA LYS A 217 29.56 11.21 5.19
C LYS A 217 30.59 10.91 4.12
#